data_1f97d8c1c8718f3c7c9986e5b6db71d0
#
_entry.id   1f97d8c1c8718f3c7c9986e5b6db71d0
#
_cell.length_a   1.000
_cell.length_b   1.000
_cell.length_c   1.000
_cell.angle_alpha   90.00
_cell.angle_beta   90.00
_cell.angle_gamma   90.00
#
_symmetry.space_group_name_H-M   'P 1'
#
loop_
_entity.id
_entity.type
_entity.pdbx_description
1 polymer ?
#
loop_
_entity_poly.entity_id
_entity_poly.type
_entity_poly.pdbx_seq_one_letter_code
_entity_poly.pdbx_strand_id
1 'polypeptide(L)'
;MEYLMKSEWIRLKAKDGHELDAFSVKADDPIGNIVVIQEIFGITDHIQAVCHKFASNGYDVIAPAIYDRFERNITLDYTQIEEGVGYKMKLSDDYAMSDIDAAHTYLGSKTAVIGYCYGGMLTHIAAS
;
A
#
# COMPACT_ATOMS: atom_id res chain seq x y z
N MET A 1 7.24 -2.77 21.04
CA MET A 1 5.90 -2.22 21.21
C MET A 1 4.85 -3.16 20.65
N GLU A 2 3.81 -3.35 21.35
CA GLU A 2 2.73 -4.23 20.96
C GLU A 2 1.64 -3.43 20.26
N TYR A 3 1.19 -3.91 19.11
CA TYR A 3 0.11 -3.28 18.38
C TYR A 3 -1.23 -3.88 18.79
N LEU A 4 -2.10 -3.05 19.32
CA LEU A 4 -3.42 -3.47 19.78
C LEU A 4 -4.44 -3.57 18.64
N MET A 5 -4.20 -2.87 17.53
CA MET A 5 -5.05 -2.94 16.37
C MET A 5 -4.82 -4.24 15.60
N LYS A 6 -5.88 -4.74 15.02
CA LYS A 6 -5.84 -5.96 14.25
C LYS A 6 -5.20 -5.73 12.88
N SER A 7 -4.13 -6.44 12.60
CA SER A 7 -3.50 -6.39 11.28
C SER A 7 -3.51 -7.77 10.63
N GLU A 8 -3.63 -7.79 9.31
CA GLU A 8 -3.60 -9.03 8.53
C GLU A 8 -3.22 -8.73 7.09
N TRP A 9 -2.74 -9.76 6.39
CA TRP A 9 -2.57 -9.69 4.95
C TRP A 9 -3.84 -10.20 4.29
N ILE A 10 -4.37 -9.42 3.35
CA ILE A 10 -5.57 -9.78 2.60
C ILE A 10 -5.24 -9.86 1.12
N ARG A 11 -6.15 -10.43 0.34
CA ARG A 11 -6.01 -10.52 -1.11
C ARG A 11 -7.00 -9.58 -1.78
N LEU A 12 -6.47 -8.71 -2.63
CA LEU A 12 -7.29 -7.82 -3.47
C LEU A 12 -7.28 -8.30 -4.91
N LYS A 13 -8.29 -7.90 -5.66
CA LYS A 13 -8.35 -8.18 -7.10
C LYS A 13 -8.53 -6.85 -7.83
N ALA A 14 -7.58 -6.53 -8.69
CA ALA A 14 -7.65 -5.35 -9.54
C ALA A 14 -8.63 -5.58 -10.70
N LYS A 15 -9.05 -4.50 -11.33
CA LYS A 15 -10.05 -4.57 -12.41
C LYS A 15 -9.58 -5.34 -13.63
N ASP A 16 -8.27 -5.47 -13.82
CA ASP A 16 -7.69 -6.27 -14.90
C ASP A 16 -7.56 -7.75 -14.54
N GLY A 17 -8.04 -8.15 -13.37
CA GLY A 17 -8.03 -9.54 -12.91
C GLY A 17 -6.81 -9.93 -12.09
N HIS A 18 -5.81 -9.06 -12.01
CA HIS A 18 -4.62 -9.34 -11.20
C HIS A 18 -4.97 -9.41 -9.72
N GLU A 19 -4.46 -10.42 -9.04
CA GLU A 19 -4.62 -10.55 -7.59
C GLU A 19 -3.32 -10.17 -6.90
N LEU A 20 -3.45 -9.36 -5.84
CA LEU A 20 -2.32 -8.88 -5.08
C LEU A 20 -2.60 -8.96 -3.60
N ASP A 21 -1.54 -9.04 -2.81
CA ASP A 21 -1.65 -8.97 -1.37
C ASP A 21 -1.70 -7.51 -0.92
N ALA A 22 -2.30 -7.28 0.22
CA ALA A 22 -2.33 -5.96 0.84
C ALA A 22 -2.26 -6.11 2.35
N PHE A 23 -1.50 -5.22 2.98
CA PHE A 23 -1.39 -5.18 4.43
C PHE A 23 -2.52 -4.31 4.98
N SER A 24 -3.37 -4.88 5.83
CA SER A 24 -4.57 -4.21 6.34
C SER A 24 -4.48 -4.06 7.85
N VAL A 25 -4.74 -2.86 8.35
CA VAL A 25 -4.86 -2.61 9.80
C VAL A 25 -6.17 -1.88 10.03
N LYS A 26 -6.98 -2.42 10.92
CA LYS A 26 -8.30 -1.85 11.23
C LYS A 26 -8.28 -1.16 12.58
N ALA A 27 -8.91 0.01 12.63
CA ALA A 27 -9.17 0.72 13.89
C ALA A 27 -10.45 0.17 14.52
N ASP A 28 -10.59 0.36 15.84
CA ASP A 28 -11.78 -0.09 16.55
C ASP A 28 -13.03 0.69 16.14
N ASP A 29 -12.89 1.98 15.94
CA ASP A 29 -14.01 2.85 15.60
C ASP A 29 -13.53 3.87 14.56
N PRO A 30 -13.42 3.45 13.30
CA PRO A 30 -12.74 4.26 12.29
C PRO A 30 -13.48 5.56 11.96
N ILE A 31 -12.70 6.63 11.85
CA ILE A 31 -13.19 7.94 11.45
C ILE A 31 -12.93 8.23 9.98
N GLY A 32 -12.22 7.35 9.29
CA GLY A 32 -11.91 7.47 7.88
C GLY A 32 -11.02 6.34 7.43
N ASN A 33 -10.59 6.38 6.18
CA ASN A 33 -9.80 5.34 5.55
C ASN A 33 -8.57 5.92 4.87
N ILE A 34 -7.47 5.17 4.89
CA ILE A 34 -6.21 5.59 4.27
C ILE A 34 -5.62 4.43 3.46
N VAL A 35 -5.29 4.71 2.20
CA VAL A 35 -4.44 3.84 1.39
C VAL A 35 -3.02 4.36 1.51
N VAL A 36 -2.09 3.52 1.99
CA VAL A 36 -0.67 3.85 2.08
C VAL A 36 0.05 3.21 0.91
N ILE A 37 0.75 4.02 0.11
CA ILE A 37 1.50 3.53 -1.04
C ILE A 37 2.93 3.24 -0.61
N GLN A 38 3.42 2.07 -0.98
CA GLN A 38 4.76 1.60 -0.63
C GLN A 38 5.87 2.49 -1.21
N GLU A 39 7.04 2.37 -0.61
CA GLU A 39 8.28 2.89 -1.18
C GLU A 39 8.80 1.94 -2.26
N ILE A 40 9.93 2.30 -2.90
CA ILE A 40 10.56 1.43 -3.90
C ILE A 40 11.04 0.09 -3.32
N PHE A 41 11.05 -0.04 -2.00
CA PHE A 41 11.51 -1.26 -1.30
C PHE A 41 10.39 -2.25 -1.00
N GLY A 42 9.16 -1.95 -1.38
CA GLY A 42 8.00 -2.80 -1.09
C GLY A 42 7.32 -2.40 0.22
N ILE A 43 6.52 -3.32 0.76
CA ILE A 43 5.84 -3.09 2.04
C ILE A 43 6.76 -3.57 3.15
N THR A 44 7.72 -2.70 3.48
CA THR A 44 8.72 -2.95 4.51
C THR A 44 8.11 -2.86 5.91
N ASP A 45 8.91 -3.24 6.92
CA ASP A 45 8.51 -3.06 8.31
C ASP A 45 8.17 -1.59 8.61
N HIS A 46 8.89 -0.66 7.97
CA HIS A 46 8.60 0.77 8.12
C HIS A 46 7.21 1.12 7.60
N ILE A 47 6.84 0.64 6.42
CA ILE A 47 5.51 0.89 5.86
C ILE A 47 4.42 0.24 6.73
N GLN A 48 4.68 -0.95 7.24
CA GLN A 48 3.75 -1.61 8.16
C GLN A 48 3.56 -0.80 9.45
N ALA A 49 4.66 -0.25 9.99
CA ALA A 49 4.60 0.60 11.16
C ALA A 49 3.81 1.88 10.90
N VAL A 50 3.97 2.47 9.71
CA VAL A 50 3.18 3.64 9.30
C VAL A 50 1.68 3.30 9.29
N CYS A 51 1.32 2.13 8.77
CA CYS A 51 -0.07 1.68 8.77
C CYS A 51 -0.62 1.56 10.20
N HIS A 52 0.14 0.97 11.10
CA HIS A 52 -0.27 0.86 12.50
C HIS A 52 -0.42 2.23 13.16
N LYS A 53 0.45 3.17 12.83
CA LYS A 53 0.39 4.52 13.39
C LYS A 53 -0.89 5.23 12.97
N PHE A 54 -1.26 5.14 11.70
CA PHE A 54 -2.52 5.72 11.23
C PHE A 54 -3.73 5.04 11.88
N ALA A 55 -3.70 3.72 12.02
CA ALA A 55 -4.79 2.98 12.66
C ALA A 55 -4.94 3.38 14.12
N SER A 56 -3.84 3.64 14.83
CA SER A 56 -3.89 4.11 16.21
C SER A 56 -4.50 5.51 16.32
N ASN A 57 -4.56 6.25 15.23
CA ASN A 57 -5.21 7.56 15.17
C ASN A 57 -6.65 7.49 14.64
N GLY A 58 -7.19 6.31 14.49
CA GLY A 58 -8.61 6.12 14.17
C GLY A 58 -8.92 5.82 12.71
N TYR A 59 -7.95 5.41 11.91
CA TYR A 59 -8.18 5.13 10.49
C TYR A 59 -8.10 3.64 10.19
N ASP A 60 -8.97 3.15 9.31
CA ASP A 60 -8.74 1.88 8.66
C ASP A 60 -7.72 2.10 7.54
N VAL A 61 -6.70 1.24 7.49
CA VAL A 61 -5.54 1.46 6.62
C VAL A 61 -5.28 0.22 5.80
N ILE A 62 -4.91 0.42 4.53
CA ILE A 62 -4.49 -0.66 3.67
C ILE A 62 -3.29 -0.21 2.83
N ALA A 63 -2.31 -1.10 2.69
CA ALA A 63 -1.14 -0.87 1.85
C ALA A 63 -1.06 -1.99 0.81
N PRO A 64 -1.39 -1.69 -0.47
CA PRO A 64 -1.36 -2.70 -1.52
C PRO A 64 0.08 -3.00 -1.95
N ALA A 65 0.39 -4.29 -2.14
CA ALA A 65 1.71 -4.76 -2.57
C ALA A 65 1.80 -4.65 -4.10
N ILE A 66 2.12 -3.47 -4.60
CA ILE A 66 2.10 -3.21 -6.04
C ILE A 66 3.20 -3.92 -6.81
N TYR A 67 4.23 -4.46 -6.13
CA TYR A 67 5.26 -5.27 -6.78
C TYR A 67 4.84 -6.73 -6.98
N ASP A 68 3.67 -7.13 -6.47
CA ASP A 68 3.16 -8.49 -6.68
C ASP A 68 2.92 -8.82 -8.17
N ARG A 69 2.92 -7.81 -9.03
CA ARG A 69 2.86 -8.03 -10.47
C ARG A 69 4.12 -8.68 -11.02
N PHE A 70 5.23 -8.58 -10.29
CA PHE A 70 6.48 -9.26 -10.66
C PHE A 70 6.62 -10.57 -9.90
N GLU A 71 6.57 -10.49 -8.58
CA GLU A 71 6.74 -11.62 -7.69
C GLU A 71 6.09 -11.27 -6.36
N ARG A 72 5.52 -12.26 -5.69
CA ARG A 72 4.88 -12.03 -4.41
C ARG A 72 5.91 -11.84 -3.31
N ASN A 73 5.55 -10.98 -2.36
CA ASN A 73 6.31 -10.73 -1.14
C ASN A 73 7.68 -10.09 -1.39
N ILE A 74 7.78 -9.26 -2.44
CA ILE A 74 9.02 -8.51 -2.66
C ILE A 74 9.17 -7.46 -1.57
N THR A 75 10.21 -7.61 -0.78
CA THR A 75 10.61 -6.64 0.23
C THR A 75 12.12 -6.51 0.13
N LEU A 76 12.60 -5.30 -0.06
CA LEU A 76 14.01 -5.03 -0.24
C LEU A 76 14.60 -4.36 0.99
N ASP A 77 15.89 -4.59 1.21
CA ASP A 77 16.67 -3.86 2.19
C ASP A 77 16.92 -2.44 1.68
N TYR A 78 17.04 -1.48 2.55
CA TYR A 78 17.26 -0.08 2.16
C TYR A 78 18.62 0.15 1.47
N THR A 79 19.51 -0.83 1.50
CA THR A 79 20.75 -0.79 0.70
C THR A 79 20.53 -1.22 -0.75
N GLN A 80 19.40 -1.87 -1.05
CA GLN A 80 19.07 -2.40 -2.37
C GLN A 80 18.36 -1.36 -3.24
N ILE A 81 18.94 -0.17 -3.33
CA ILE A 81 18.33 0.96 -4.05
C ILE A 81 18.22 0.66 -5.55
N GLU A 82 19.24 0.03 -6.14
CA GLU A 82 19.23 -0.28 -7.58
C GLU A 82 18.12 -1.27 -7.93
N GLU A 83 17.92 -2.30 -7.11
CA GLU A 83 16.85 -3.25 -7.32
C GLU A 83 15.48 -2.57 -7.19
N GLY A 84 15.33 -1.70 -6.18
CA GLY A 84 14.09 -0.96 -5.98
C GLY A 84 13.76 -0.05 -7.14
N VAL A 85 14.76 0.67 -7.64
CA VAL A 85 14.61 1.53 -8.82
C VAL A 85 14.28 0.67 -10.04
N GLY A 86 14.91 -0.50 -10.16
CA GLY A 86 14.63 -1.43 -11.25
C GLY A 86 13.19 -1.88 -11.30
N TYR A 87 12.61 -2.25 -10.17
CA TYR A 87 11.19 -2.61 -10.09
C TYR A 87 10.30 -1.43 -10.42
N LYS A 88 10.61 -0.26 -9.86
CA LYS A 88 9.87 0.96 -10.15
C LYS A 88 9.83 1.25 -11.64
N MET A 89 10.98 1.14 -12.31
CA MET A 89 11.09 1.44 -13.74
C MET A 89 10.32 0.45 -14.61
N LYS A 90 10.17 -0.79 -14.16
CA LYS A 90 9.46 -1.84 -14.89
C LYS A 90 7.95 -1.79 -14.68
N LEU A 91 7.51 -1.24 -13.56
CA LEU A 91 6.09 -1.20 -13.22
C LEU A 91 5.42 -0.05 -13.97
N SER A 92 4.42 -0.36 -14.78
CA SER A 92 3.68 0.68 -15.47
C SER A 92 2.79 1.44 -14.48
N ASP A 93 2.65 2.73 -14.70
CA ASP A 93 1.78 3.55 -13.84
C ASP A 93 0.33 3.08 -13.93
N ASP A 94 -0.13 2.62 -15.08
CA ASP A 94 -1.49 2.11 -15.24
C ASP A 94 -1.73 0.88 -14.37
N TYR A 95 -0.77 -0.04 -14.30
CA TYR A 95 -0.90 -1.21 -13.44
C TYR A 95 -0.87 -0.83 -11.96
N ALA A 96 0.03 0.07 -11.59
CA ALA A 96 0.09 0.55 -10.21
C ALA A 96 -1.21 1.23 -9.82
N MET A 97 -1.77 2.05 -10.70
CA MET A 97 -3.04 2.73 -10.43
C MET A 97 -4.21 1.76 -10.33
N SER A 98 -4.20 0.69 -11.12
CA SER A 98 -5.22 -0.36 -11.02
C SER A 98 -5.21 -1.02 -9.64
N ASP A 99 -4.02 -1.27 -9.10
CA ASP A 99 -3.86 -1.88 -7.79
C ASP A 99 -4.27 -0.92 -6.66
N ILE A 100 -3.91 0.35 -6.80
CA ILE A 100 -4.30 1.39 -5.84
C ILE A 100 -5.82 1.57 -5.85
N ASP A 101 -6.42 1.54 -7.03
CA ASP A 101 -7.86 1.65 -7.17
C ASP A 101 -8.59 0.48 -6.49
N ALA A 102 -8.02 -0.73 -6.59
CA ALA A 102 -8.57 -1.89 -5.89
C ALA A 102 -8.56 -1.69 -4.37
N ALA A 103 -7.48 -1.13 -3.84
CA ALA A 103 -7.37 -0.82 -2.41
C ALA A 103 -8.37 0.26 -2.00
N HIS A 104 -8.50 1.30 -2.80
CA HIS A 104 -9.44 2.38 -2.55
C HIS A 104 -10.89 1.85 -2.55
N THR A 105 -11.22 1.04 -3.53
CA THR A 105 -12.56 0.44 -3.64
C THR A 105 -12.85 -0.46 -2.43
N TYR A 106 -11.85 -1.22 -1.97
CA TYR A 106 -12.00 -2.07 -0.80
C TYR A 106 -12.38 -1.28 0.45
N LEU A 107 -11.72 -0.13 0.65
CA LEU A 107 -12.01 0.71 1.83
C LEU A 107 -13.30 1.51 1.68
N GLY A 108 -13.66 1.89 0.47
CA GLY A 108 -14.89 2.62 0.20
C GLY A 108 -14.74 4.13 0.25
N SER A 109 -15.80 4.82 0.67
CA SER A 109 -15.82 6.28 0.72
C SER A 109 -14.97 6.83 1.85
N LYS A 110 -14.66 8.15 1.79
CA LYS A 110 -13.83 8.84 2.79
C LYS A 110 -12.42 8.25 2.88
N THR A 111 -11.82 7.96 1.73
CA THR A 111 -10.50 7.36 1.65
C THR A 111 -9.49 8.38 1.13
N ALA A 112 -8.43 8.61 1.91
CA ALA A 112 -7.27 9.38 1.49
C ALA A 112 -6.19 8.43 0.98
N VAL A 113 -5.31 8.94 0.11
CA VAL A 113 -4.17 8.19 -0.39
C VAL A 113 -2.91 8.92 0.02
N ILE A 114 -1.99 8.22 0.68
CA ILE A 114 -0.75 8.79 1.18
C ILE A 114 0.41 7.95 0.67
N GLY A 115 1.46 8.60 0.19
CA GLY A 115 2.63 7.91 -0.30
C GLY A 115 3.92 8.61 0.10
N TYR A 116 5.01 7.84 0.06
CA TYR A 116 6.35 8.29 0.41
C TYR A 116 7.27 8.03 -0.78
N CYS A 117 8.09 9.01 -1.19
CA CYS A 117 8.98 8.89 -2.36
C CYS A 117 8.21 8.46 -3.62
N TYR A 118 8.46 7.25 -4.11
CA TYR A 118 7.74 6.70 -5.26
C TYR A 118 6.24 6.68 -5.02
N GLY A 119 5.81 6.28 -3.80
CA GLY A 119 4.42 6.30 -3.41
C GLY A 119 3.81 7.69 -3.49
N GLY A 120 4.59 8.73 -3.16
CA GLY A 120 4.17 10.12 -3.27
C GLY A 120 3.86 10.52 -4.71
N MET A 121 4.68 10.09 -5.67
CA MET A 121 4.43 10.32 -7.08
C MET A 121 3.13 9.65 -7.54
N LEU A 122 2.92 8.39 -7.16
CA LEU A 122 1.70 7.68 -7.49
C LEU A 122 0.47 8.30 -6.84
N THR A 123 0.61 8.82 -5.63
CA THR A 123 -0.46 9.55 -4.95
C THR A 123 -0.88 10.77 -5.76
N HIS A 124 0.09 11.52 -6.27
CA HIS A 124 -0.17 12.68 -7.10
C HIS A 124 -0.93 12.30 -8.38
N ILE A 125 -0.53 11.22 -9.03
CA ILE A 125 -1.22 10.72 -10.22
C ILE A 125 -2.65 10.31 -9.87
N ALA A 126 -2.85 9.62 -8.75
CA ALA A 126 -4.16 9.17 -8.33
C ALA A 126 -5.13 10.33 -8.05
N ALA A 127 -4.62 11.45 -7.57
CA ALA A 127 -5.42 12.63 -7.28
C ALA A 127 -5.82 13.41 -8.54
N SER A 128 -5.16 13.14 -9.65
CA SER A 128 -5.49 13.77 -10.93
C SER A 128 -6.75 13.15 -11.53
#